data_5213abcb78a93fe9a248a4d06465a85f
#
_entry.id   5213abcb78a93fe9a248a4d06465a85f
#
_cell.length_a   1.000
_cell.length_b   1.000
_cell.length_c   1.000
_cell.angle_alpha   90.00
_cell.angle_beta   90.00
_cell.angle_gamma   90.00
#
_symmetry.space_group_name_H-M   'P 1'
#
loop_
_entity.id
_entity.type
_entity.pdbx_description
1 polymer ?
#
loop_
_entity_poly.entity_id
_entity_poly.type
_entity_poly.pdbx_seq_one_letter_code
_entity_poly.pdbx_strand_id
1 'polypeptide(L)'
;MTMIQNISPIDGSVYAEREAMSLEAARAAVSKARKAQKDWARRPLEDRVQLVLKGVARLNEMVAEVVPELAHMMGRPVRYGGEFKGFNERSNYVASIAADALAPLVIEESGNFERRIER
;
A
#
# COMPACT_ATOMS: atom_id res chain seq x y z
N MET A 1 -9.19 -27.15 3.82
CA MET A 1 -8.89 -25.74 3.50
C MET A 1 -9.51 -24.89 4.59
N THR A 2 -8.79 -23.90 5.10
CA THR A 2 -9.30 -23.05 6.18
C THR A 2 -10.00 -21.85 5.55
N MET A 3 -11.28 -21.64 5.87
CA MET A 3 -12.03 -20.46 5.46
C MET A 3 -11.88 -19.37 6.51
N ILE A 4 -11.60 -18.15 6.06
CA ILE A 4 -11.61 -16.95 6.88
C ILE A 4 -12.94 -16.25 6.62
N GLN A 5 -13.72 -16.05 7.68
CA GLN A 5 -15.00 -15.36 7.61
C GLN A 5 -14.89 -13.97 8.23
N ASN A 6 -15.47 -13.00 7.56
CA ASN A 6 -15.70 -11.68 8.10
C ASN A 6 -17.16 -11.59 8.55
N ILE A 7 -17.35 -11.42 9.85
CA ILE A 7 -18.68 -11.28 10.46
C ILE A 7 -19.03 -9.80 10.55
N SER A 8 -20.15 -9.42 9.96
CA SER A 8 -20.62 -8.04 10.03
C SER A 8 -21.01 -7.65 11.46
N PRO A 9 -20.44 -6.58 12.03
CA PRO A 9 -20.85 -6.09 13.33
C PRO A 9 -22.22 -5.38 13.29
N ILE A 10 -22.83 -5.20 12.13
CA ILE A 10 -24.13 -4.56 11.98
C ILE A 10 -25.26 -5.52 12.35
N ASP A 11 -25.17 -6.76 11.88
CA ASP A 11 -26.25 -7.73 11.98
C ASP A 11 -25.78 -9.17 12.35
N GLY A 12 -24.49 -9.37 12.51
CA GLY A 12 -23.91 -10.68 12.83
C GLY A 12 -23.85 -11.65 11.66
N SER A 13 -24.19 -11.24 10.44
CA SER A 13 -24.11 -12.08 9.24
C SER A 13 -22.68 -12.28 8.77
N VAL A 14 -22.45 -13.38 8.04
CA VAL A 14 -21.18 -13.57 7.30
C VAL A 14 -21.22 -12.66 6.08
N TYR A 15 -20.47 -11.57 6.13
CA TYR A 15 -20.41 -10.60 5.04
C TYR A 15 -19.51 -11.04 3.89
N ALA A 16 -18.36 -11.61 4.22
CA ALA A 16 -17.41 -12.09 3.22
C ALA A 16 -16.67 -13.34 3.70
N GLU A 17 -16.34 -14.21 2.78
CA GLU A 17 -15.53 -15.39 3.02
C GLU A 17 -14.35 -15.43 2.06
N ARG A 18 -13.20 -15.87 2.54
CA ARG A 18 -11.99 -16.05 1.75
C ARG A 18 -11.28 -17.33 2.18
N GLU A 19 -10.81 -18.08 1.21
CA GLU A 19 -9.94 -19.22 1.49
C GLU A 19 -8.56 -18.73 1.98
N ALA A 20 -8.10 -19.30 3.10
CA ALA A 20 -6.76 -19.02 3.60
C ALA A 20 -5.71 -19.57 2.63
N MET A 21 -4.73 -18.75 2.32
CA MET A 21 -3.62 -19.16 1.46
C MET A 21 -2.79 -20.27 2.14
N SER A 22 -2.43 -21.32 1.41
CA SER A 22 -1.50 -22.33 1.91
C SER A 22 -0.09 -21.73 2.13
N LEU A 23 0.68 -22.35 3.01
CA LEU A 23 2.06 -21.92 3.26
C LEU A 23 2.93 -21.96 2.00
N GLU A 24 2.71 -22.96 1.15
CA GLU A 24 3.39 -23.09 -0.14
C GLU A 24 3.03 -21.93 -1.09
N ALA A 25 1.74 -21.64 -1.23
CA ALA A 25 1.25 -20.52 -2.04
C ALA A 25 1.78 -19.18 -1.52
N ALA A 26 1.83 -18.99 -0.19
CA ALA A 26 2.38 -17.79 0.42
C ALA A 26 3.88 -17.63 0.10
N ARG A 27 4.68 -18.70 0.21
CA ARG A 27 6.10 -18.69 -0.16
C ARG A 27 6.31 -18.39 -1.64
N ALA A 28 5.49 -18.98 -2.52
CA ALA A 28 5.52 -18.69 -3.96
C ALA A 28 5.19 -17.23 -4.25
N ALA A 29 4.18 -16.66 -3.59
CA ALA A 29 3.83 -15.24 -3.71
C ALA A 29 4.98 -14.32 -3.29
N VAL A 30 5.65 -14.59 -2.17
CA VAL A 30 6.83 -13.82 -1.72
C VAL A 30 7.98 -13.94 -2.73
N SER A 31 8.23 -15.13 -3.27
CA SER A 31 9.27 -15.34 -4.31
C SER A 31 8.98 -14.53 -5.57
N LYS A 32 7.70 -14.53 -6.02
CA LYS A 32 7.26 -13.72 -7.16
C LYS A 32 7.41 -12.22 -6.89
N ALA A 33 7.03 -11.77 -5.70
CA ALA A 33 7.17 -10.38 -5.29
C ALA A 33 8.63 -9.91 -5.28
N ARG A 34 9.55 -10.74 -4.77
CA ARG A 34 11.00 -10.46 -4.79
C ARG A 34 11.58 -10.33 -6.21
N LYS A 35 11.10 -11.12 -7.17
CA LYS A 35 11.49 -10.98 -8.58
C LYS A 35 10.98 -9.66 -9.15
N ALA A 36 9.70 -9.36 -8.97
CA ALA A 36 9.09 -8.13 -9.46
C ALA A 36 9.72 -6.87 -8.84
N GLN A 37 10.12 -6.94 -7.57
CA GLN A 37 10.75 -5.83 -6.86
C GLN A 37 12.08 -5.40 -7.49
N LYS A 38 12.84 -6.31 -8.09
CA LYS A 38 14.11 -5.96 -8.78
C LYS A 38 13.88 -5.03 -9.97
N ASP A 39 12.84 -5.29 -10.75
CA ASP A 39 12.49 -4.44 -11.90
C ASP A 39 11.84 -3.15 -11.46
N TRP A 40 11.01 -3.20 -10.41
CA TRP A 40 10.43 -2.02 -9.78
C TRP A 40 11.50 -1.07 -9.24
N ALA A 41 12.52 -1.59 -8.56
CA ALA A 41 13.60 -0.78 -7.98
C ALA A 41 14.45 -0.06 -9.04
N ARG A 42 14.56 -0.62 -10.27
CA ARG A 42 15.30 0.00 -11.37
C ARG A 42 14.54 1.14 -12.06
N ARG A 43 13.22 1.23 -11.86
CA ARG A 43 12.43 2.33 -12.44
C ARG A 43 12.82 3.66 -11.83
N PRO A 44 12.84 4.74 -12.63
CA PRO A 44 12.99 6.09 -12.08
C PRO A 44 12.01 6.33 -10.93
N LEU A 45 12.46 7.05 -9.90
CA LEU A 45 11.64 7.30 -8.73
C LEU A 45 10.35 8.03 -9.10
N GLU A 46 10.45 9.02 -9.98
CA GLU A 46 9.29 9.78 -10.46
C GLU A 46 8.22 8.88 -11.08
N ASP A 47 8.62 7.93 -11.94
CA ASP A 47 7.67 6.97 -12.54
C ASP A 47 6.98 6.11 -11.50
N ARG A 48 7.72 5.72 -10.43
CA ARG A 48 7.15 4.95 -9.32
C ARG A 48 6.13 5.77 -8.54
N VAL A 49 6.47 7.03 -8.23
CA VAL A 49 5.58 7.98 -7.56
C VAL A 49 4.30 8.19 -8.37
N GLN A 50 4.42 8.45 -9.66
CA GLN A 50 3.26 8.65 -10.54
C GLN A 50 2.37 7.42 -10.63
N LEU A 51 2.93 6.21 -10.66
CA LEU A 51 2.14 4.97 -10.65
C LEU A 51 1.37 4.79 -9.34
N VAL A 52 2.00 5.09 -8.20
CA VAL A 52 1.32 5.04 -6.89
C VAL A 52 0.18 6.04 -6.84
N LEU A 53 0.41 7.29 -7.27
CA LEU A 53 -0.63 8.33 -7.27
C LEU A 53 -1.80 7.99 -8.22
N LYS A 54 -1.54 7.35 -9.36
CA LYS A 54 -2.60 6.80 -10.21
C LYS A 54 -3.42 5.73 -9.49
N GLY A 55 -2.78 4.85 -8.72
CA GLY A 55 -3.48 3.87 -7.88
C GLY A 55 -4.35 4.53 -6.81
N VAL A 56 -3.83 5.59 -6.18
CA VAL A 56 -4.59 6.40 -5.20
C VAL A 56 -5.82 7.02 -5.86
N ALA A 57 -5.65 7.64 -7.03
CA ALA A 57 -6.75 8.23 -7.79
C ALA A 57 -7.82 7.16 -8.13
N ARG A 58 -7.40 5.99 -8.61
CA ARG A 58 -8.31 4.89 -8.92
C ARG A 58 -9.09 4.40 -7.70
N LEU A 59 -8.44 4.29 -6.53
CA LEU A 59 -9.14 3.92 -5.30
C LEU A 59 -10.18 4.98 -4.90
N ASN A 60 -9.91 6.26 -5.11
CA ASN A 60 -10.87 7.32 -4.84
C ASN A 60 -12.13 7.25 -5.70
N GLU A 61 -12.04 6.73 -6.92
CA GLU A 61 -13.22 6.48 -7.76
C GLU A 61 -14.15 5.40 -7.17
N MET A 62 -13.62 4.53 -6.29
CA MET A 62 -14.35 3.43 -5.67
C MET A 62 -14.97 3.79 -4.30
N VAL A 63 -14.97 5.05 -3.90
CA VAL A 63 -15.49 5.51 -2.57
C VAL A 63 -16.90 4.99 -2.32
N ALA A 64 -17.78 5.07 -3.33
CA ALA A 64 -19.17 4.65 -3.20
C ALA A 64 -19.33 3.14 -2.94
N GLU A 65 -18.38 2.32 -3.35
CA GLU A 65 -18.34 0.88 -3.10
C GLU A 65 -17.67 0.56 -1.76
N VAL A 66 -16.50 1.16 -1.52
CA VAL A 66 -15.64 0.83 -0.37
C VAL A 66 -16.24 1.32 0.95
N VAL A 67 -16.90 2.47 0.99
CA VAL A 67 -17.45 3.03 2.24
C VAL A 67 -18.52 2.12 2.86
N PRO A 68 -19.52 1.61 2.11
CA PRO A 68 -20.46 0.62 2.64
C PRO A 68 -19.78 -0.69 3.04
N GLU A 69 -18.79 -1.18 2.27
CA GLU A 69 -18.02 -2.37 2.64
C GLU A 69 -17.36 -2.23 4.00
N LEU A 70 -16.70 -1.09 4.27
CA LEU A 70 -16.07 -0.83 5.57
C LEU A 70 -17.08 -0.84 6.71
N ALA A 71 -18.31 -0.35 6.47
CA ALA A 71 -19.38 -0.42 7.46
C ALA A 71 -19.76 -1.88 7.77
N HIS A 72 -19.93 -2.71 6.77
CA HIS A 72 -20.27 -4.13 6.95
C HIS A 72 -19.12 -4.96 7.50
N MET A 73 -17.88 -4.69 7.08
CA MET A 73 -16.72 -5.47 7.48
C MET A 73 -16.20 -5.15 8.88
N MET A 74 -16.31 -3.90 9.33
CA MET A 74 -15.69 -3.46 10.58
C MET A 74 -16.52 -2.44 11.39
N GLY A 75 -17.76 -2.14 10.99
CA GLY A 75 -18.64 -1.22 11.70
C GLY A 75 -18.27 0.25 11.53
N ARG A 76 -17.50 0.61 10.52
CA ARG A 76 -17.15 2.02 10.27
C ARG A 76 -18.36 2.81 9.83
N PRO A 77 -18.79 3.86 10.56
CA PRO A 77 -19.97 4.63 10.17
C PRO A 77 -19.78 5.31 8.81
N VAL A 78 -20.72 5.10 7.89
CA VAL A 78 -20.68 5.65 6.51
C VAL A 78 -20.56 7.18 6.47
N ARG A 79 -21.10 7.88 7.49
CA ARG A 79 -21.01 9.34 7.60
C ARG A 79 -19.60 9.90 7.65
N TYR A 80 -18.60 9.08 7.98
CA TYR A 80 -17.20 9.51 8.02
C TYR A 80 -16.48 9.33 6.68
N GLY A 81 -17.17 8.82 5.65
CA GLY A 81 -16.59 8.65 4.31
C GLY A 81 -15.46 7.63 4.26
N GLY A 82 -15.45 6.64 5.15
CA GLY A 82 -14.36 5.69 5.28
C GLY A 82 -13.05 6.36 5.71
N GLU A 83 -11.92 5.82 5.24
CA GLU A 83 -10.58 6.31 5.59
C GLU A 83 -9.96 7.20 4.49
N PHE A 84 -10.74 7.59 3.47
CA PHE A 84 -10.23 8.22 2.26
C PHE A 84 -9.51 9.55 2.50
N LYS A 85 -9.99 10.37 3.45
CA LYS A 85 -9.31 11.64 3.77
C LYS A 85 -7.89 11.38 4.27
N GLY A 86 -7.73 10.57 5.32
CA GLY A 86 -6.42 10.24 5.88
C GLY A 86 -5.53 9.45 4.91
N PHE A 87 -6.13 8.58 4.10
CA PHE A 87 -5.44 7.86 3.04
C PHE A 87 -4.83 8.82 2.01
N ASN A 88 -5.61 9.79 1.51
CA ASN A 88 -5.16 10.78 0.54
C ASN A 88 -4.06 11.69 1.10
N GLU A 89 -4.28 12.23 2.31
CA GLU A 89 -3.29 13.08 3.00
C GLU A 89 -1.95 12.35 3.14
N ARG A 90 -1.98 11.11 3.62
CA ARG A 90 -0.78 10.30 3.83
C ARG A 90 -0.10 9.91 2.52
N SER A 91 -0.87 9.50 1.51
CA SER A 91 -0.33 9.12 0.20
C SER A 91 0.36 10.29 -0.49
N ASN A 92 -0.26 11.47 -0.48
CA ASN A 92 0.34 12.67 -1.05
C ASN A 92 1.58 13.12 -0.27
N TYR A 93 1.55 13.07 1.06
CA TYR A 93 2.70 13.39 1.89
C TYR A 93 3.87 12.46 1.60
N VAL A 94 3.66 11.13 1.63
CA VAL A 94 4.73 10.16 1.33
C VAL A 94 5.28 10.34 -0.08
N ALA A 95 4.42 10.61 -1.06
CA ALA A 95 4.84 10.90 -2.43
C ALA A 95 5.72 12.17 -2.50
N SER A 96 5.37 13.22 -1.75
CA SER A 96 6.10 14.49 -1.77
C SER A 96 7.50 14.41 -1.16
N ILE A 97 7.70 13.55 -0.16
CA ILE A 97 9.01 13.39 0.52
C ILE A 97 9.86 12.25 -0.06
N ALA A 98 9.34 11.50 -1.05
CA ALA A 98 9.97 10.27 -1.54
C ALA A 98 11.40 10.51 -2.08
N ALA A 99 11.65 11.62 -2.77
CA ALA A 99 12.95 11.95 -3.32
C ALA A 99 13.99 12.13 -2.21
N ASP A 100 13.69 12.95 -1.23
CA ASP A 100 14.60 13.24 -0.12
C ASP A 100 14.80 12.03 0.79
N ALA A 101 13.70 11.28 1.04
CA ALA A 101 13.75 10.10 1.91
C ALA A 101 14.56 8.94 1.30
N LEU A 102 14.63 8.85 -0.03
CA LEU A 102 15.38 7.82 -0.76
C LEU A 102 16.71 8.30 -1.31
N ALA A 103 17.06 9.58 -1.15
CA ALA A 103 18.35 10.09 -1.54
C ALA A 103 19.47 9.47 -0.69
N PRO A 104 20.66 9.22 -1.26
CA PRO A 104 21.82 8.85 -0.49
C PRO A 104 22.16 9.89 0.59
N LEU A 105 22.56 9.42 1.75
CA LEU A 105 23.07 10.30 2.78
C LEU A 105 24.59 10.47 2.61
N VAL A 106 25.02 11.62 2.10
CA VAL A 106 26.44 11.96 2.00
C VAL A 106 26.94 12.33 3.40
N ILE A 107 27.94 11.59 3.88
CA ILE A 107 28.58 11.81 5.19
C ILE A 107 29.80 12.69 5.06
N GLU A 108 30.58 12.48 4.01
CA GLU A 108 31.83 13.22 3.78
C GLU A 108 32.14 13.28 2.29
N GLU A 109 32.53 14.44 1.82
CA GLU A 109 33.01 14.68 0.46
C GLU A 109 34.33 15.46 0.55
N SER A 110 35.43 14.91 0.00
CA SER A 110 36.73 15.50 0.03
C SER A 110 37.53 15.13 -1.23
N GLY A 111 37.77 16.08 -2.10
CA GLY A 111 38.51 15.89 -3.36
C GLY A 111 37.85 14.81 -4.23
N ASN A 112 38.54 13.68 -4.44
CA ASN A 112 38.04 12.56 -5.23
C ASN A 112 37.40 11.44 -4.38
N PHE A 113 37.15 11.71 -3.10
CA PHE A 113 36.58 10.73 -2.16
C PHE A 113 35.20 11.17 -1.70
N GLU A 114 34.25 10.26 -1.75
CA GLU A 114 32.90 10.42 -1.20
C GLU A 114 32.56 9.22 -0.30
N ARG A 115 32.07 9.52 0.89
CA ARG A 115 31.51 8.50 1.81
C ARG A 115 30.03 8.77 1.99
N ARG A 116 29.20 7.82 1.57
CA ARG A 116 27.75 7.95 1.63
C ARG A 116 27.08 6.64 2.04
N ILE A 117 25.86 6.75 2.56
CA ILE A 117 24.96 5.62 2.80
C ILE A 117 23.93 5.60 1.66
N GLU A 118 23.91 4.52 0.89
CA GLU A 118 22.85 4.27 -0.10
C GLU A 118 21.59 3.80 0.63
N ARG A 119 20.41 4.19 0.13
CA ARG A 119 19.10 3.83 0.69
C ARG A 119 18.26 3.01 -0.27
#